data_34ad73a9ae7cb658089f44aac6eb0fef
#
_entry.id   34ad73a9ae7cb658089f44aac6eb0fef
#
_cell.length_a   1.000
_cell.length_b   1.000
_cell.length_c   1.000
_cell.angle_alpha   90.00
_cell.angle_beta   90.00
_cell.angle_gamma   90.00
#
_symmetry.space_group_name_H-M   'P 1'
#
loop_
_entity.id
_entity.type
_entity.pdbx_description
1 polymer ?
#
loop_
_entity_poly.entity_id
_entity_poly.type
_entity_poly.pdbx_seq_one_letter_code
_entity_poly.pdbx_strand_id
1 'polypeptide(L)'
;MRLSRTFLATLLLSPLVPIAARAQDLGIDVGAKAPAVSVQSLDGKRVSLGDYIGKTPMLIEFWATWCPNCKELMPTLLDAEKKFGKQVKFVAIAVAINQSPEKVRRWLAAHPLPHDTFYDVEGKAAGAFDAPATSYVVVLDKTGKVVYTGLGGKQDLEGAIRKAL
;
A
#
# COMPACT_ATOMS: atom_id res chain seq x y z
N MET A 1 33.70 -70.99 -15.92
CA MET A 1 33.96 -69.86 -14.98
C MET A 1 33.10 -68.65 -15.42
N ARG A 2 31.92 -68.43 -14.76
CA ARG A 2 31.01 -67.29 -15.08
C ARG A 2 31.11 -66.29 -13.95
N LEU A 3 31.68 -65.10 -14.29
CA LEU A 3 31.69 -63.96 -13.35
C LEU A 3 30.33 -63.24 -13.41
N SER A 4 29.60 -63.30 -12.31
CA SER A 4 28.38 -62.51 -12.11
C SER A 4 28.76 -61.08 -11.69
N ARG A 5 28.40 -60.08 -12.51
CA ARG A 5 28.58 -58.64 -12.19
C ARG A 5 27.32 -58.14 -11.57
N THR A 6 27.34 -58.00 -10.25
CA THR A 6 26.26 -57.35 -9.49
C THR A 6 26.34 -55.82 -9.65
N PHE A 7 25.40 -55.21 -10.39
CA PHE A 7 25.26 -53.75 -10.45
C PHE A 7 24.53 -53.23 -9.19
N LEU A 8 25.27 -52.53 -8.36
CA LEU A 8 24.68 -51.79 -7.23
C LEU A 8 24.10 -50.48 -7.78
N ALA A 9 22.77 -50.36 -7.84
CA ALA A 9 22.07 -49.14 -8.18
C ALA A 9 22.01 -48.22 -6.95
N THR A 10 22.81 -47.18 -6.92
CA THR A 10 22.79 -46.15 -5.87
C THR A 10 21.64 -45.18 -6.15
N LEU A 11 20.59 -45.30 -5.37
CA LEU A 11 19.43 -44.40 -5.42
C LEU A 11 19.80 -43.05 -4.75
N LEU A 12 20.05 -42.02 -5.56
CA LEU A 12 20.28 -40.66 -5.07
C LEU A 12 18.93 -40.06 -4.63
N LEU A 13 18.69 -40.02 -3.31
CA LEU A 13 17.59 -39.26 -2.72
C LEU A 13 17.94 -37.77 -2.77
N SER A 14 17.38 -37.04 -3.73
CA SER A 14 17.46 -35.57 -3.74
C SER A 14 16.52 -35.00 -2.65
N PRO A 15 17.00 -34.14 -1.75
CA PRO A 15 16.12 -33.49 -0.78
C PRO A 15 15.19 -32.53 -1.51
N LEU A 16 13.86 -32.75 -1.38
CA LEU A 16 12.84 -31.79 -1.76
C LEU A 16 12.96 -30.59 -0.79
N VAL A 17 13.52 -29.49 -1.25
CA VAL A 17 13.46 -28.21 -0.54
C VAL A 17 12.04 -27.68 -0.72
N PRO A 18 11.26 -27.48 0.35
CA PRO A 18 9.94 -26.88 0.22
C PRO A 18 10.10 -25.44 -0.26
N ILE A 19 9.63 -25.14 -1.47
CA ILE A 19 9.45 -23.77 -1.95
C ILE A 19 8.27 -23.23 -1.13
N ALA A 20 8.57 -22.44 -0.10
CA ALA A 20 7.54 -21.67 0.58
C ALA A 20 6.94 -20.72 -0.45
N ALA A 21 5.72 -21.00 -0.90
CA ALA A 21 4.93 -20.09 -1.69
C ALA A 21 4.72 -18.83 -0.84
N ARG A 22 5.45 -17.74 -1.13
CA ARG A 22 5.12 -16.43 -0.62
C ARG A 22 3.76 -16.10 -1.21
N ALA A 23 2.76 -15.86 -0.35
CA ALA A 23 1.57 -15.14 -0.77
C ALA A 23 2.07 -13.88 -1.46
N GLN A 24 1.71 -13.69 -2.73
CA GLN A 24 2.07 -12.47 -3.44
C GLN A 24 1.36 -11.33 -2.73
N ASP A 25 2.11 -10.54 -1.98
CA ASP A 25 1.61 -9.29 -1.43
C ASP A 25 1.21 -8.42 -2.63
N LEU A 26 -0.06 -8.04 -2.70
CA LEU A 26 -0.56 -7.20 -3.77
C LEU A 26 0.03 -5.79 -3.58
N GLY A 27 0.70 -5.28 -4.60
CA GLY A 27 1.30 -3.95 -4.58
C GLY A 27 2.78 -3.96 -4.15
N ILE A 28 3.26 -2.83 -3.62
CA ILE A 28 4.65 -2.70 -3.18
C ILE A 28 4.97 -3.70 -2.06
N ASP A 29 6.12 -4.33 -2.13
CA ASP A 29 6.55 -5.36 -1.17
C ASP A 29 6.64 -4.83 0.27
N VAL A 30 6.13 -5.59 1.24
CA VAL A 30 6.41 -5.36 2.66
C VAL A 30 7.90 -5.53 2.90
N GLY A 31 8.50 -4.53 3.56
CA GLY A 31 9.95 -4.46 3.76
C GLY A 31 10.68 -3.57 2.76
N ALA A 32 10.07 -3.20 1.63
CA ALA A 32 10.65 -2.25 0.69
C ALA A 32 10.70 -0.83 1.24
N LYS A 33 11.57 0.01 0.68
CA LYS A 33 11.56 1.45 0.91
C LYS A 33 10.47 2.09 0.06
N ALA A 34 9.66 2.95 0.67
CA ALA A 34 8.65 3.71 -0.05
C ALA A 34 9.29 4.68 -1.04
N PRO A 35 8.76 4.76 -2.28
CA PRO A 35 9.29 5.66 -3.31
C PRO A 35 8.95 7.13 -3.00
N ALA A 36 9.92 8.03 -3.18
CA ALA A 36 9.75 9.46 -3.06
C ALA A 36 9.18 10.06 -4.36
N VAL A 37 7.89 9.84 -4.62
CA VAL A 37 7.23 10.33 -5.84
C VAL A 37 6.55 11.67 -5.62
N SER A 38 6.30 12.40 -6.71
CA SER A 38 5.53 13.66 -6.69
C SER A 38 4.07 13.40 -7.02
N VAL A 39 3.20 14.06 -6.28
CA VAL A 39 1.76 14.18 -6.52
C VAL A 39 1.40 15.66 -6.68
N GLN A 40 0.13 15.99 -6.87
CA GLN A 40 -0.34 17.37 -6.85
C GLN A 40 -1.34 17.57 -5.70
N SER A 41 -1.27 18.74 -5.06
CA SER A 41 -2.39 19.21 -4.26
C SER A 41 -3.60 19.48 -5.15
N LEU A 42 -4.80 19.57 -4.58
CA LEU A 42 -6.00 19.80 -5.38
C LEU A 42 -6.05 21.18 -6.05
N ASP A 43 -5.23 22.12 -5.64
CA ASP A 43 -5.01 23.44 -6.28
C ASP A 43 -3.87 23.43 -7.34
N GLY A 44 -3.33 22.25 -7.65
CA GLY A 44 -2.37 22.03 -8.74
C GLY A 44 -0.90 22.20 -8.38
N LYS A 45 -0.56 22.46 -7.12
CA LYS A 45 0.85 22.57 -6.70
C LYS A 45 1.49 21.20 -6.60
N ARG A 46 2.74 21.08 -7.06
CA ARG A 46 3.53 19.86 -6.91
C ARG A 46 3.91 19.65 -5.44
N VAL A 47 3.74 18.45 -4.95
CA VAL A 47 4.08 18.01 -3.61
C VAL A 47 4.90 16.72 -3.72
N SER A 48 6.03 16.64 -3.00
CA SER A 48 6.82 15.42 -2.93
C SER A 48 6.37 14.58 -1.73
N LEU A 49 6.03 13.31 -1.93
CA LEU A 49 5.80 12.39 -0.81
C LEU A 49 7.07 12.17 0.01
N GLY A 50 8.25 12.34 -0.59
CA GLY A 50 9.54 12.31 0.11
C GLY A 50 9.66 13.37 1.22
N ASP A 51 8.86 14.44 1.19
CA ASP A 51 8.85 15.44 2.26
C ASP A 51 8.20 14.92 3.56
N TYR A 52 7.44 13.84 3.48
CA TYR A 52 6.76 13.18 4.60
C TYR A 52 7.41 11.84 4.97
N ILE A 53 7.82 11.05 3.96
CA ILE A 53 8.39 9.70 4.14
C ILE A 53 9.69 9.78 4.95
N GLY A 54 9.83 8.90 5.94
CA GLY A 54 11.03 8.79 6.77
C GLY A 54 11.12 9.81 7.91
N LYS A 55 10.05 10.56 8.20
CA LYS A 55 9.97 11.52 9.31
C LYS A 55 9.08 11.01 10.45
N THR A 56 7.91 10.49 10.08
CA THR A 56 6.93 9.88 10.98
C THR A 56 6.36 8.64 10.30
N PRO A 57 5.79 7.69 11.04
CA PRO A 57 4.98 6.64 10.43
C PRO A 57 3.88 7.25 9.56
N MET A 58 3.51 6.58 8.47
CA MET A 58 2.58 7.14 7.48
C MET A 58 1.60 6.08 7.00
N LEU A 59 0.33 6.46 6.84
CA LEU A 59 -0.67 5.67 6.15
C LEU A 59 -1.05 6.40 4.87
N ILE A 60 -0.98 5.71 3.73
CA ILE A 60 -1.34 6.21 2.40
C ILE A 60 -2.51 5.37 1.89
N GLU A 61 -3.62 6.02 1.49
CA GLU A 61 -4.71 5.37 0.75
C GLU A 61 -4.73 5.84 -0.70
N PHE A 62 -4.73 4.91 -1.65
CA PHE A 62 -5.03 5.17 -3.06
C PHE A 62 -6.53 4.98 -3.29
N TRP A 63 -7.24 6.04 -3.65
CA TRP A 63 -8.69 6.07 -3.65
C TRP A 63 -9.31 6.81 -4.83
N ALA A 64 -10.65 6.70 -4.95
CA ALA A 64 -11.43 7.49 -5.90
C ALA A 64 -12.84 7.79 -5.38
N THR A 65 -13.43 8.89 -5.86
CA THR A 65 -14.79 9.34 -5.46
C THR A 65 -15.88 8.33 -5.84
N TRP A 66 -15.65 7.51 -6.84
CA TRP A 66 -16.56 6.49 -7.35
C TRP A 66 -16.31 5.09 -6.77
N CYS A 67 -15.29 4.91 -5.93
CA CYS A 67 -14.85 3.61 -5.41
C CYS A 67 -15.76 3.12 -4.26
N PRO A 68 -16.50 2.01 -4.40
CA PRO A 68 -17.35 1.51 -3.31
C PRO A 68 -16.55 0.98 -2.12
N ASN A 69 -15.42 0.28 -2.37
CA ASN A 69 -14.56 -0.23 -1.30
C ASN A 69 -13.93 0.91 -0.48
N CYS A 70 -13.60 2.05 -1.11
CA CYS A 70 -13.10 3.23 -0.39
C CYS A 70 -14.17 3.80 0.55
N LYS A 71 -15.43 3.81 0.12
CA LYS A 71 -16.56 4.24 0.98
C LYS A 71 -16.78 3.27 2.14
N GLU A 72 -16.62 1.98 1.92
CA GLU A 72 -16.71 0.96 2.97
C GLU A 72 -15.55 1.08 3.98
N LEU A 73 -14.32 1.40 3.50
CA LEU A 73 -13.13 1.56 4.35
C LEU A 73 -13.16 2.84 5.18
N MET A 74 -13.82 3.88 4.71
CA MET A 74 -13.77 5.23 5.27
C MET A 74 -14.05 5.31 6.78
N PRO A 75 -15.09 4.66 7.34
CA PRO A 75 -15.32 4.70 8.79
C PRO A 75 -14.11 4.19 9.58
N THR A 76 -13.53 3.05 9.16
CA THR A 76 -12.34 2.47 9.79
C THR A 76 -11.12 3.37 9.66
N LEU A 77 -10.96 4.05 8.52
CA LEU A 77 -9.88 5.01 8.28
C LEU A 77 -9.99 6.22 9.22
N LEU A 78 -11.19 6.80 9.35
CA LEU A 78 -11.43 7.94 10.22
C LEU A 78 -11.27 7.60 11.70
N ASP A 79 -11.71 6.42 12.14
CA ASP A 79 -11.50 5.94 13.51
C ASP A 79 -10.00 5.71 13.80
N ALA A 80 -9.28 5.13 12.85
CA ALA A 80 -7.83 4.96 12.96
C ALA A 80 -7.10 6.32 13.05
N GLU A 81 -7.49 7.29 12.23
CA GLU A 81 -6.92 8.63 12.27
C GLU A 81 -7.23 9.38 13.57
N LYS A 82 -8.46 9.29 14.05
CA LYS A 82 -8.84 9.86 15.36
C LYS A 82 -7.97 9.30 16.49
N LYS A 83 -7.60 8.01 16.41
CA LYS A 83 -6.80 7.33 17.43
C LYS A 83 -5.31 7.61 17.31
N PHE A 84 -4.79 7.60 16.07
CA PHE A 84 -3.34 7.60 15.79
C PHE A 84 -2.82 8.86 15.08
N GLY A 85 -3.66 9.79 14.67
CA GLY A 85 -3.28 10.96 13.87
C GLY A 85 -2.26 11.91 14.51
N LYS A 86 -2.01 11.78 15.83
CA LYS A 86 -0.91 12.49 16.50
C LYS A 86 0.46 11.82 16.32
N GLN A 87 0.49 10.54 15.93
CA GLN A 87 1.69 9.70 15.82
C GLN A 87 1.95 9.25 14.38
N VAL A 88 0.92 9.24 13.54
CA VAL A 88 0.94 8.74 12.17
C VAL A 88 0.41 9.82 11.24
N LYS A 89 1.12 10.09 10.15
CA LYS A 89 0.65 10.97 9.07
C LYS A 89 -0.30 10.18 8.17
N PHE A 90 -1.53 10.66 8.03
CA PHE A 90 -2.50 10.12 7.08
C PHE A 90 -2.48 10.94 5.80
N VAL A 91 -2.54 10.27 4.66
CA VAL A 91 -2.58 10.86 3.32
C VAL A 91 -3.50 10.06 2.42
N ALA A 92 -4.38 10.74 1.71
CA ALA A 92 -5.19 10.18 0.65
C ALA A 92 -4.65 10.60 -0.72
N ILE A 93 -4.45 9.67 -1.64
CA ILE A 93 -4.02 9.92 -3.02
C ILE A 93 -5.16 9.56 -3.96
N ALA A 94 -5.83 10.57 -4.51
CA ALA A 94 -6.90 10.37 -5.49
C ALA A 94 -6.28 10.01 -6.85
N VAL A 95 -6.58 8.81 -7.37
CA VAL A 95 -6.11 8.37 -8.69
C VAL A 95 -6.85 9.13 -9.80
N ALA A 96 -6.18 9.43 -10.93
CA ALA A 96 -6.76 10.22 -12.04
C ALA A 96 -7.73 9.43 -12.94
N ILE A 97 -8.21 8.26 -12.50
CA ILE A 97 -9.08 7.41 -13.31
C ILE A 97 -10.56 7.84 -13.14
N ASN A 98 -11.22 8.23 -14.24
CA ASN A 98 -12.64 8.63 -14.28
C ASN A 98 -13.03 9.74 -13.29
N GLN A 99 -12.10 10.61 -12.93
CA GLN A 99 -12.31 11.78 -12.08
C GLN A 99 -11.28 12.88 -12.37
N SER A 100 -11.59 14.09 -11.92
CA SER A 100 -10.72 15.27 -12.02
C SER A 100 -10.49 15.88 -10.63
N PRO A 101 -9.51 16.78 -10.46
CA PRO A 101 -9.31 17.52 -9.21
C PRO A 101 -10.58 18.25 -8.76
N GLU A 102 -11.37 18.82 -9.68
CA GLU A 102 -12.65 19.51 -9.37
C GLU A 102 -13.69 18.53 -8.84
N LYS A 103 -13.77 17.32 -9.40
CA LYS A 103 -14.69 16.27 -8.92
C LYS A 103 -14.29 15.82 -7.51
N VAL A 104 -12.99 15.66 -7.24
CA VAL A 104 -12.46 15.32 -5.92
C VAL A 104 -12.76 16.45 -4.92
N ARG A 105 -12.52 17.73 -5.28
CA ARG A 105 -12.86 18.87 -4.40
C ARG A 105 -14.33 18.93 -4.05
N ARG A 106 -15.22 18.76 -5.04
CA ARG A 106 -16.67 18.76 -4.79
C ARG A 106 -17.09 17.62 -3.86
N TRP A 107 -16.49 16.45 -4.04
CA TRP A 107 -16.75 15.30 -3.19
C TRP A 107 -16.29 15.55 -1.75
N LEU A 108 -15.10 16.09 -1.54
CA LEU A 108 -14.55 16.44 -0.23
C LEU A 108 -15.32 17.57 0.46
N ALA A 109 -15.92 18.49 -0.28
CA ALA A 109 -16.77 19.51 0.29
C ALA A 109 -18.03 18.93 0.97
N ALA A 110 -18.53 17.80 0.45
CA ALA A 110 -19.65 17.06 1.03
C ALA A 110 -19.22 15.98 2.04
N HIS A 111 -17.96 15.52 1.97
CA HIS A 111 -17.39 14.44 2.78
C HIS A 111 -15.98 14.85 3.23
N PRO A 112 -15.86 15.81 4.16
CA PRO A 112 -14.56 16.33 4.57
C PRO A 112 -13.71 15.24 5.24
N LEU A 113 -12.46 15.12 4.80
CA LEU A 113 -11.45 14.26 5.41
C LEU A 113 -10.53 15.13 6.27
N PRO A 114 -10.10 14.65 7.46
CA PRO A 114 -9.23 15.40 8.36
C PRO A 114 -7.76 15.42 7.90
N HIS A 115 -7.38 14.60 6.92
CA HIS A 115 -6.03 14.47 6.40
C HIS A 115 -5.86 15.06 5.00
N ASP A 116 -4.59 15.24 4.60
CA ASP A 116 -4.24 15.78 3.29
C ASP A 116 -4.69 14.84 2.16
N THR A 117 -5.34 15.43 1.16
CA THR A 117 -5.69 14.74 -0.08
C THR A 117 -4.89 15.30 -1.24
N PHE A 118 -4.18 14.43 -1.94
CA PHE A 118 -3.43 14.74 -3.16
C PHE A 118 -4.07 14.07 -4.37
N TYR A 119 -3.65 14.52 -5.55
CA TYR A 119 -4.12 14.00 -6.84
C TYR A 119 -2.94 13.45 -7.65
N ASP A 120 -3.07 12.21 -8.12
CA ASP A 120 -2.05 11.52 -8.92
C ASP A 120 -2.32 11.70 -10.42
N VAL A 121 -1.97 12.87 -10.97
CA VAL A 121 -2.33 13.29 -12.34
C VAL A 121 -1.89 12.31 -13.42
N GLU A 122 -0.69 11.75 -13.28
CA GLU A 122 -0.06 10.90 -14.29
C GLU A 122 -0.03 9.43 -13.90
N GLY A 123 -0.66 9.06 -12.76
CA GLY A 123 -0.60 7.69 -12.24
C GLY A 123 0.79 7.29 -11.72
N LYS A 124 1.69 8.26 -11.54
CA LYS A 124 3.09 8.00 -11.12
C LYS A 124 3.17 7.48 -9.70
N ALA A 125 2.34 8.00 -8.80
CA ALA A 125 2.31 7.53 -7.43
C ALA A 125 1.70 6.11 -7.36
N ALA A 126 0.57 5.88 -8.01
CA ALA A 126 -0.03 4.55 -8.11
C ALA A 126 0.94 3.52 -8.73
N GLY A 127 1.64 3.89 -9.83
CA GLY A 127 2.62 3.02 -10.46
C GLY A 127 3.84 2.74 -9.59
N ALA A 128 4.38 3.74 -8.88
CA ALA A 128 5.58 3.56 -8.04
C ALA A 128 5.31 2.74 -6.76
N PHE A 129 4.07 2.74 -6.27
CA PHE A 129 3.61 1.90 -5.17
C PHE A 129 2.99 0.58 -5.63
N ASP A 130 3.06 0.27 -6.93
CA ASP A 130 2.42 -0.90 -7.56
C ASP A 130 0.97 -1.08 -7.12
N ALA A 131 0.24 0.05 -6.94
CA ALA A 131 -1.13 0.04 -6.46
C ALA A 131 -2.06 -0.72 -7.43
N PRO A 132 -2.60 -1.90 -7.06
CA PRO A 132 -3.31 -2.77 -7.99
C PRO A 132 -4.71 -2.26 -8.32
N ALA A 133 -5.30 -1.48 -7.42
CA ALA A 133 -6.64 -0.89 -7.55
C ALA A 133 -6.84 0.24 -6.53
N THR A 134 -8.01 0.87 -6.55
CA THR A 134 -8.43 1.81 -5.49
C THR A 134 -8.85 1.06 -4.21
N SER A 135 -8.88 1.78 -3.07
CA SER A 135 -8.95 1.21 -1.72
C SER A 135 -7.71 0.38 -1.36
N TYR A 136 -6.56 0.77 -1.95
CA TYR A 136 -5.26 0.20 -1.60
C TYR A 136 -4.61 1.06 -0.53
N VAL A 137 -4.21 0.43 0.56
CA VAL A 137 -3.57 1.08 1.71
C VAL A 137 -2.14 0.58 1.85
N VAL A 138 -1.22 1.52 2.07
CA VAL A 138 0.17 1.25 2.42
C VAL A 138 0.47 1.92 3.76
N VAL A 139 1.08 1.18 4.69
CA VAL A 139 1.57 1.74 5.95
C VAL A 139 3.08 1.66 5.99
N LEU A 140 3.69 2.80 6.34
CA LEU A 140 5.14 2.98 6.44
C LEU A 140 5.52 3.20 7.90
N ASP A 141 6.65 2.64 8.32
CA ASP A 141 7.27 2.97 9.59
C ASP A 141 7.98 4.35 9.53
N LYS A 142 8.50 4.79 10.66
CA LYS A 142 9.23 6.07 10.78
C LYS A 142 10.49 6.17 9.91
N THR A 143 10.98 5.06 9.36
CA THR A 143 12.13 5.02 8.45
C THR A 143 11.71 5.07 6.98
N GLY A 144 10.41 5.06 6.70
CA GLY A 144 9.84 4.99 5.36
C GLY A 144 9.85 3.58 4.74
N LYS A 145 9.96 2.54 5.59
CA LYS A 145 9.85 1.14 5.17
C LYS A 145 8.38 0.70 5.19
N VAL A 146 7.94 -0.01 4.18
CA VAL A 146 6.60 -0.59 4.11
C VAL A 146 6.46 -1.69 5.17
N VAL A 147 5.46 -1.58 6.02
CA VAL A 147 5.14 -2.57 7.07
C VAL A 147 3.79 -3.24 6.88
N TYR A 148 2.98 -2.70 5.98
CA TYR A 148 1.68 -3.25 5.62
C TYR A 148 1.25 -2.76 4.24
N THR A 149 0.61 -3.66 3.49
CA THR A 149 -0.20 -3.36 2.31
C THR A 149 -1.53 -4.07 2.43
N GLY A 150 -2.60 -3.45 1.94
CA GLY A 150 -3.93 -4.05 1.97
C GLY A 150 -4.85 -3.48 0.89
N LEU A 151 -5.84 -4.26 0.48
CA LEU A 151 -6.79 -3.91 -0.57
C LEU A 151 -8.22 -4.18 -0.13
N GLY A 152 -9.14 -3.29 -0.51
CA GLY A 152 -10.57 -3.44 -0.28
C GLY A 152 -11.11 -2.69 0.93
N GLY A 153 -12.42 -2.81 1.18
CA GLY A 153 -13.14 -2.03 2.19
C GLY A 153 -13.00 -2.55 3.62
N LYS A 154 -12.58 -3.81 3.79
CA LYS A 154 -12.47 -4.45 5.10
C LYS A 154 -11.02 -4.73 5.44
N GLN A 155 -10.38 -3.76 6.10
CA GLN A 155 -8.98 -3.84 6.49
C GLN A 155 -8.82 -3.56 7.99
N ASP A 156 -7.93 -4.30 8.67
CA ASP A 156 -7.52 -4.02 10.06
C ASP A 156 -6.44 -2.91 10.06
N LEU A 157 -6.89 -1.65 9.92
CA LEU A 157 -5.98 -0.51 9.89
C LEU A 157 -5.32 -0.25 11.26
N GLU A 158 -6.00 -0.57 12.36
CA GLU A 158 -5.40 -0.44 13.68
C GLU A 158 -4.22 -1.41 13.86
N GLY A 159 -4.41 -2.70 13.53
CA GLY A 159 -3.34 -3.69 13.56
C GLY A 159 -2.21 -3.36 12.59
N ALA A 160 -2.52 -2.82 11.41
CA ALA A 160 -1.52 -2.35 10.44
C ALA A 160 -0.68 -1.19 10.97
N ILE A 161 -1.31 -0.17 11.57
CA ILE A 161 -0.64 1.00 12.14
C ILE A 161 0.26 0.61 13.32
N ARG A 162 -0.16 -0.31 14.18
CA ARG A 162 0.64 -0.78 15.31
C ARG A 162 1.98 -1.40 14.89
N LYS A 163 2.08 -1.94 13.65
CA LYS A 163 3.35 -2.45 13.10
C LYS A 163 4.32 -1.34 12.74
N ALA A 164 3.84 -0.11 12.56
CA ALA A 164 4.63 1.06 12.17
C ALA A 164 5.15 1.88 13.37
N LEU A 165 4.52 1.73 14.53
CA LEU A 165 4.84 2.44 15.78
C LEU A 165 5.91 1.71 16.60
#